data_fdc7e9e74f4aefc9510f059c5390a863
#
_entry.id   fdc7e9e74f4aefc9510f059c5390a863
#
_cell.length_a   1.000
_cell.length_b   1.000
_cell.length_c   1.000
_cell.angle_alpha   90.00
_cell.angle_beta   90.00
_cell.angle_gamma   90.00
#
_symmetry.space_group_name_H-M   'P 1'
#
loop_
_entity.id
_entity.type
_entity.pdbx_description
1 polymer ?
#
loop_
_entity_poly.entity_id
_entity_poly.type
_entity_poly.pdbx_seq_one_letter_code
_entity_poly.pdbx_strand_id
1 'polypeptide(L)'
;VTSAAGMAFAGLHPVVAIYSSFLNRAFDQLLLDVALHKAGVTFVLDRAGITGDDGPSHHGIWDLALTGIVPTLAVAAPRDGARLRQALAEALEINDRPTLLRFPKGAVHADIPAFESRDGVDVLYRGESADVLLVSVGAMAPLAVEAASQAYREGVGVTVIDPRWVKPLPASLITMAQRYKS
;
A
#
# COMPACT_ATOMS: atom_id res chain seq x y z
N VAL A 1 16.13 13.07 -1.27
CA VAL A 1 15.11 13.13 -0.19
C VAL A 1 15.27 14.44 0.57
N THR A 2 16.43 14.78 1.11
CA THR A 2 16.69 16.06 1.81
C THR A 2 16.28 17.30 0.99
N SER A 3 16.62 17.35 -0.31
CA SER A 3 16.18 18.44 -1.20
C SER A 3 14.65 18.53 -1.30
N ALA A 4 13.96 17.39 -1.30
CA ALA A 4 12.50 17.36 -1.31
C ALA A 4 11.91 17.93 -0.01
N ALA A 5 12.53 17.64 1.14
CA ALA A 5 12.14 18.27 2.40
C ALA A 5 12.25 19.80 2.32
N GLY A 6 13.36 20.33 1.78
CA GLY A 6 13.54 21.76 1.55
C GLY A 6 12.49 22.37 0.61
N MET A 7 12.10 21.67 -0.46
CA MET A 7 11.00 22.08 -1.34
C MET A 7 9.66 22.12 -0.61
N ALA A 8 9.39 21.14 0.24
CA ALA A 8 8.16 21.11 1.04
C ALA A 8 8.10 22.30 2.02
N PHE A 9 9.22 22.65 2.65
CA PHE A 9 9.30 23.85 3.52
C PHE A 9 9.09 25.15 2.75
N ALA A 10 9.38 25.16 1.44
CA ALA A 10 9.08 26.29 0.56
C ALA A 10 7.62 26.30 0.03
N GLY A 11 6.76 25.41 0.51
CA GLY A 11 5.34 25.37 0.15
C GLY A 11 5.03 24.54 -1.11
N LEU A 12 5.99 23.76 -1.61
CA LEU A 12 5.74 22.81 -2.71
C LEU A 12 5.31 21.45 -2.15
N HIS A 13 4.73 20.59 -3.00
CA HIS A 13 4.50 19.18 -2.68
C HIS A 13 5.36 18.30 -3.59
N PRO A 14 6.60 17.97 -3.20
CA PRO A 14 7.49 17.18 -4.02
C PRO A 14 7.10 15.70 -4.03
N VAL A 15 7.31 15.08 -5.19
CA VAL A 15 7.17 13.63 -5.39
C VAL A 15 8.56 13.05 -5.63
N VAL A 16 8.94 12.08 -4.79
CA VAL A 16 10.24 11.38 -4.87
C VAL A 16 10.03 9.98 -5.42
N ALA A 17 10.34 9.79 -6.70
CA ALA A 17 10.23 8.49 -7.38
C ALA A 17 11.58 7.77 -7.34
N ILE A 18 11.65 6.66 -6.62
CA ILE A 18 12.86 5.83 -6.47
C ILE A 18 12.50 4.35 -6.40
N TYR A 19 13.45 3.47 -6.65
CA TYR A 19 13.27 2.04 -6.43
C TYR A 19 13.09 1.74 -4.94
N SER A 20 12.18 0.82 -4.62
CA SER A 20 11.90 0.41 -3.24
C SER A 20 13.16 -0.01 -2.48
N SER A 21 14.07 -0.78 -3.10
CA SER A 21 15.33 -1.18 -2.48
C SER A 21 16.28 -0.02 -2.18
N PHE A 22 16.19 1.08 -2.93
CA PHE A 22 17.06 2.24 -2.75
C PHE A 22 16.60 3.18 -1.63
N LEU A 23 15.37 3.04 -1.17
CA LEU A 23 14.91 3.73 0.02
C LEU A 23 15.78 3.42 1.25
N ASN A 24 16.38 2.23 1.30
CA ASN A 24 17.28 1.83 2.39
C ASN A 24 18.41 2.85 2.61
N ARG A 25 18.92 3.45 1.53
CA ARG A 25 20.00 4.46 1.60
C ARG A 25 19.51 5.86 1.93
N ALA A 26 18.23 6.09 1.82
CA ALA A 26 17.58 7.37 2.09
C ALA A 26 16.68 7.31 3.34
N PHE A 27 16.78 6.23 4.11
CA PHE A 27 15.94 6.02 5.29
C PHE A 27 16.14 7.09 6.35
N ASP A 28 17.38 7.43 6.64
CA ASP A 28 17.70 8.49 7.61
C ASP A 28 17.09 9.84 7.21
N GLN A 29 17.19 10.21 5.94
CA GLN A 29 16.62 11.46 5.41
C GLN A 29 15.08 11.41 5.42
N LEU A 30 14.48 10.26 5.14
CA LEU A 30 13.04 10.10 5.27
C LEU A 30 12.59 10.31 6.72
N LEU A 31 13.32 9.72 7.68
CA LEU A 31 12.97 9.77 9.09
C LEU A 31 13.22 11.17 9.67
N LEU A 32 14.43 11.71 9.49
CA LEU A 32 14.87 12.92 10.16
C LEU A 32 14.48 14.19 9.39
N ASP A 33 14.72 14.24 8.07
CA ASP A 33 14.48 15.47 7.32
C ASP A 33 12.99 15.64 6.95
N VAL A 34 12.28 14.55 6.71
CA VAL A 34 10.89 14.60 6.23
C VAL A 34 9.90 14.33 7.35
N ALA A 35 9.93 13.15 7.96
CA ALA A 35 8.89 12.73 8.91
C ALA A 35 8.94 13.49 10.23
N LEU A 36 10.14 13.71 10.80
CA LEU A 36 10.30 14.50 12.02
C LEU A 36 9.76 15.92 11.88
N HIS A 37 9.95 16.52 10.71
CA HIS A 37 9.48 17.88 10.38
C HIS A 37 8.06 17.92 9.81
N LYS A 38 7.40 16.77 9.69
CA LYS A 38 6.04 16.66 9.13
C LYS A 38 5.92 17.27 7.73
N ALA A 39 6.99 17.15 6.93
CA ALA A 39 7.01 17.68 5.58
C ALA A 39 6.10 16.89 4.64
N GLY A 40 5.26 17.57 3.86
CA GLY A 40 4.40 16.97 2.85
C GLY A 40 5.21 16.54 1.64
N VAL A 41 5.73 15.31 1.68
CA VAL A 41 6.51 14.69 0.59
C VAL A 41 5.87 13.35 0.24
N THR A 42 5.59 13.13 -1.04
CA THR A 42 5.08 11.83 -1.52
C THR A 42 6.23 11.00 -2.09
N PHE A 43 6.44 9.82 -1.52
CA PHE A 43 7.38 8.83 -2.04
C PHE A 43 6.65 7.85 -2.95
N VAL A 44 7.22 7.58 -4.14
CA VAL A 44 6.70 6.61 -5.10
C VAL A 44 7.77 5.55 -5.30
N LEU A 45 7.52 4.37 -4.75
CA LEU A 45 8.45 3.25 -4.77
C LEU A 45 7.99 2.22 -5.79
N ASP A 46 8.69 2.14 -6.91
CA ASP A 46 8.53 1.02 -7.84
C ASP A 46 9.44 -0.15 -7.43
N ARG A 47 9.26 -1.29 -8.05
CA ARG A 47 9.98 -2.55 -7.74
C ARG A 47 9.84 -2.98 -6.28
N ALA A 48 8.70 -2.70 -5.66
CA ALA A 48 8.38 -3.28 -4.35
C ALA A 48 8.14 -4.80 -4.48
N GLY A 49 8.76 -5.58 -3.60
CA GLY A 49 8.71 -7.04 -3.66
C GLY A 49 9.86 -7.66 -4.48
N ILE A 50 9.63 -8.85 -4.99
CA ILE A 50 10.62 -9.61 -5.77
C ILE A 50 10.66 -9.09 -7.20
N THR A 51 11.85 -8.82 -7.73
CA THR A 51 12.09 -8.22 -9.05
C THR A 51 12.62 -9.18 -10.11
N GLY A 52 12.83 -10.46 -9.75
CA GLY A 52 13.33 -11.47 -10.70
C GLY A 52 14.76 -11.19 -11.17
N ASP A 53 14.92 -10.96 -12.47
CA ASP A 53 16.21 -10.83 -13.13
C ASP A 53 17.11 -9.69 -12.64
N ASP A 54 16.54 -8.68 -11.99
CA ASP A 54 17.31 -7.58 -11.40
C ASP A 54 18.20 -8.05 -10.23
N GLY A 55 17.94 -9.24 -9.69
CA GLY A 55 18.72 -9.88 -8.64
C GLY A 55 18.42 -9.36 -7.23
N PRO A 56 19.01 -9.99 -6.20
CA PRO A 56 18.69 -9.75 -4.79
C PRO A 56 18.89 -8.30 -4.32
N SER A 57 19.85 -7.59 -4.91
CA SER A 57 20.15 -6.18 -4.56
C SER A 57 19.02 -5.21 -4.92
N HIS A 58 18.11 -5.63 -5.82
CA HIS A 58 16.99 -4.82 -6.29
C HIS A 58 15.64 -5.27 -5.73
N HIS A 59 15.58 -6.37 -4.99
CA HIS A 59 14.34 -6.81 -4.35
C HIS A 59 13.88 -5.80 -3.29
N GLY A 60 12.71 -5.20 -3.50
CA GLY A 60 12.12 -4.20 -2.62
C GLY A 60 11.34 -4.83 -1.47
N ILE A 61 11.98 -5.69 -0.67
CA ILE A 61 11.34 -6.46 0.40
C ILE A 61 11.47 -5.82 1.79
N TRP A 62 12.32 -4.79 1.92
CA TRP A 62 12.60 -4.12 3.20
C TRP A 62 11.68 -2.93 3.48
N ASP A 63 11.03 -2.40 2.46
CA ASP A 63 10.31 -1.14 2.48
C ASP A 63 9.22 -1.09 3.56
N LEU A 64 8.38 -2.13 3.68
CA LEU A 64 7.33 -2.16 4.71
C LEU A 64 7.90 -2.21 6.13
N ALA A 65 8.99 -2.95 6.35
CA ALA A 65 9.64 -3.01 7.65
C ALA A 65 10.23 -1.65 8.05
N LEU A 66 10.97 -1.03 7.13
CA LEU A 66 11.58 0.30 7.35
C LEU A 66 10.51 1.39 7.54
N THR A 67 9.52 1.44 6.68
CA THR A 67 8.46 2.45 6.75
C THR A 67 7.50 2.22 7.91
N GLY A 68 7.43 0.99 8.41
CA GLY A 68 6.66 0.63 9.60
C GLY A 68 7.06 1.43 10.83
N ILE A 69 8.36 1.69 11.01
CA ILE A 69 8.90 2.41 12.17
C ILE A 69 8.93 3.94 12.00
N VAL A 70 8.67 4.47 10.80
CA VAL A 70 8.65 5.93 10.56
C VAL A 70 7.35 6.52 11.12
N PRO A 71 7.40 7.43 12.10
CA PRO A 71 6.20 8.05 12.66
C PRO A 71 5.44 8.84 11.58
N THR A 72 4.13 8.88 11.68
CA THR A 72 3.22 9.67 10.83
C THR A 72 3.18 9.30 9.34
N LEU A 73 4.17 8.58 8.80
CA LEU A 73 4.20 8.15 7.41
C LEU A 73 2.95 7.31 7.07
N ALA A 74 2.21 7.74 6.06
CA ALA A 74 1.11 6.96 5.49
C ALA A 74 1.62 6.14 4.30
N VAL A 75 1.23 4.85 4.24
CA VAL A 75 1.69 3.91 3.20
C VAL A 75 0.49 3.31 2.47
N ALA A 76 0.48 3.45 1.15
CA ALA A 76 -0.47 2.80 0.25
C ALA A 76 0.21 1.70 -0.57
N ALA A 77 -0.50 0.60 -0.78
CA ALA A 77 -0.10 -0.48 -1.67
C ALA A 77 -1.23 -0.75 -2.68
N PRO A 78 -1.34 0.05 -3.73
CA PRO A 78 -2.43 -0.06 -4.69
C PRO A 78 -2.37 -1.38 -5.46
N ARG A 79 -3.54 -2.02 -5.65
CA ARG A 79 -3.69 -3.31 -6.32
C ARG A 79 -3.65 -3.23 -7.84
N ASP A 80 -4.03 -2.08 -8.40
CA ASP A 80 -4.18 -1.86 -9.85
C ASP A 80 -3.93 -0.39 -10.23
N GLY A 81 -4.01 -0.09 -11.53
CA GLY A 81 -3.74 1.24 -12.06
C GLY A 81 -4.75 2.29 -11.62
N ALA A 82 -6.03 1.93 -11.48
CA ALA A 82 -7.07 2.84 -11.00
C ALA A 82 -6.79 3.25 -9.54
N ARG A 83 -6.45 2.27 -8.70
CA ARG A 83 -6.12 2.53 -7.28
C ARG A 83 -4.78 3.25 -7.11
N LEU A 84 -3.81 3.02 -8.00
CA LEU A 84 -2.56 3.79 -7.98
C LEU A 84 -2.81 5.28 -8.26
N ARG A 85 -3.59 5.59 -9.29
CA ARG A 85 -3.96 6.98 -9.61
C ARG A 85 -4.73 7.64 -8.47
N GLN A 86 -5.68 6.92 -7.87
CA GLN A 86 -6.43 7.42 -6.73
C GLN A 86 -5.55 7.67 -5.51
N ALA A 87 -4.70 6.72 -5.14
CA ALA A 87 -3.78 6.85 -4.00
C ALA A 87 -2.79 8.02 -4.19
N LEU A 88 -2.31 8.24 -5.43
CA LEU A 88 -1.46 9.39 -5.72
C LEU A 88 -2.21 10.70 -5.55
N ALA A 89 -3.44 10.81 -6.06
CA ALA A 89 -4.26 12.01 -5.89
C ALA A 89 -4.52 12.29 -4.40
N GLU A 90 -4.90 11.26 -3.62
CA GLU A 90 -5.09 11.38 -2.17
C GLU A 90 -3.79 11.81 -1.45
N ALA A 91 -2.64 11.25 -1.85
CA ALA A 91 -1.35 11.56 -1.25
C ALA A 91 -0.94 13.03 -1.46
N LEU A 92 -1.22 13.59 -2.64
CA LEU A 92 -0.89 14.97 -2.98
C LEU A 92 -1.67 16.02 -2.17
N GLU A 93 -2.80 15.64 -1.59
CA GLU A 93 -3.59 16.49 -0.69
C GLU A 93 -3.07 16.47 0.76
N ILE A 94 -2.17 15.55 1.10
CA ILE A 94 -1.64 15.38 2.46
C ILE A 94 -0.34 16.18 2.60
N ASN A 95 -0.41 17.35 3.23
CA ASN A 95 0.71 18.29 3.33
C ASN A 95 1.36 18.37 4.73
N ASP A 96 0.84 17.64 5.70
CA ASP A 96 1.27 17.66 7.11
C ASP A 96 2.11 16.45 7.54
N ARG A 97 2.45 15.58 6.59
CA ARG A 97 3.22 14.35 6.83
C ARG A 97 3.65 13.69 5.51
N PRO A 98 4.67 12.83 5.55
CA PRO A 98 5.04 12.04 4.37
C PRO A 98 3.99 10.99 4.01
N THR A 99 3.87 10.74 2.72
CA THR A 99 3.10 9.64 2.14
C THR A 99 3.98 8.77 1.26
N LEU A 100 3.61 7.50 1.12
CA LEU A 100 4.36 6.54 0.33
C LEU A 100 3.41 5.60 -0.43
N LEU A 101 3.65 5.47 -1.72
CA LEU A 101 2.98 4.51 -2.59
C LEU A 101 4.00 3.46 -3.03
N ARG A 102 3.65 2.19 -2.92
CA ARG A 102 4.52 1.08 -3.34
C ARG A 102 3.81 0.14 -4.31
N PHE A 103 4.50 -0.27 -5.36
CA PHE A 103 4.00 -1.21 -6.36
C PHE A 103 5.13 -2.04 -6.98
N PRO A 104 4.83 -3.26 -7.49
CA PRO A 104 5.84 -4.14 -8.04
C PRO A 104 6.34 -3.69 -9.41
N LYS A 105 7.45 -4.31 -9.86
CA LYS A 105 7.92 -4.25 -11.24
C LYS A 105 6.94 -4.99 -12.16
N GLY A 106 6.70 -4.45 -13.33
CA GLY A 106 5.93 -5.12 -14.37
C GLY A 106 4.81 -4.27 -14.97
N ALA A 107 4.06 -4.88 -15.87
CA ALA A 107 2.87 -4.26 -16.46
C ALA A 107 1.76 -4.15 -15.41
N VAL A 108 0.96 -3.10 -15.53
CA VAL A 108 -0.21 -2.93 -14.69
C VAL A 108 -1.25 -4.00 -15.07
N HIS A 109 -1.75 -4.72 -14.09
CA HIS A 109 -2.86 -5.66 -14.30
C HIS A 109 -4.15 -4.92 -14.62
N ALA A 110 -5.13 -5.65 -15.17
CA ALA A 110 -6.49 -5.13 -15.34
C ALA A 110 -7.06 -4.65 -14.00
N ASP A 111 -7.82 -3.58 -14.03
CA ASP A 111 -8.45 -3.04 -12.85
C ASP A 111 -9.41 -4.07 -12.22
N ILE A 112 -9.34 -4.23 -10.91
CA ILE A 112 -10.22 -5.11 -10.13
C ILE A 112 -11.27 -4.23 -9.45
N PRO A 113 -12.51 -4.19 -9.96
CA PRO A 113 -13.55 -3.39 -9.35
C PRO A 113 -13.86 -3.88 -7.93
N ALA A 114 -14.08 -2.94 -7.02
CA ALA A 114 -14.57 -3.28 -5.69
C ALA A 114 -16.06 -3.57 -5.76
N PHE A 115 -16.50 -4.60 -5.06
CA PHE A 115 -17.91 -4.92 -4.84
C PHE A 115 -18.57 -3.84 -3.97
N GLU A 116 -17.82 -3.37 -2.99
CA GLU A 116 -18.20 -2.32 -2.04
C GLU A 116 -16.92 -1.61 -1.59
N SER A 117 -17.00 -0.30 -1.39
CA SER A 117 -15.92 0.51 -0.80
C SER A 117 -16.48 1.22 0.42
N ARG A 118 -15.90 0.98 1.59
CA ARG A 118 -16.35 1.60 2.83
C ARG A 118 -15.17 1.85 3.77
N ASP A 119 -15.12 3.06 4.32
CA ASP A 119 -14.18 3.44 5.39
C ASP A 119 -12.71 3.08 5.08
N GLY A 120 -12.27 3.26 3.84
CA GLY A 120 -10.90 2.99 3.40
C GLY A 120 -10.62 1.53 3.04
N VAL A 121 -11.62 0.65 3.08
CA VAL A 121 -11.52 -0.76 2.72
C VAL A 121 -12.38 -1.06 1.50
N ASP A 122 -11.81 -1.72 0.51
CA ASP A 122 -12.52 -2.26 -0.65
C ASP A 122 -12.82 -3.75 -0.44
N VAL A 123 -14.05 -4.18 -0.68
CA VAL A 123 -14.42 -5.60 -0.74
C VAL A 123 -14.29 -6.06 -2.18
N LEU A 124 -13.40 -7.02 -2.45
CA LEU A 124 -13.10 -7.52 -3.79
C LEU A 124 -13.87 -8.82 -4.12
N TYR A 125 -14.14 -9.62 -3.12
CA TYR A 125 -14.89 -10.85 -3.22
C TYR A 125 -15.67 -11.07 -1.92
N ARG A 126 -16.91 -11.56 -2.01
CA ARG A 126 -17.75 -11.80 -0.83
C ARG A 126 -18.14 -13.27 -0.74
N GLY A 127 -17.69 -13.94 0.31
CA GLY A 127 -18.11 -15.28 0.67
C GLY A 127 -19.57 -15.33 1.15
N GLU A 128 -20.20 -16.49 1.00
CA GLU A 128 -21.57 -16.71 1.49
C GLU A 128 -21.64 -16.88 3.02
N SER A 129 -20.55 -17.32 3.64
CA SER A 129 -20.38 -17.41 5.10
C SER A 129 -19.16 -16.61 5.56
N ALA A 130 -19.14 -16.25 6.83
CA ALA A 130 -18.05 -15.49 7.45
C ALA A 130 -16.99 -16.43 8.05
N ASP A 131 -16.45 -17.34 7.25
CA ASP A 131 -15.43 -18.27 7.73
C ASP A 131 -14.05 -17.63 7.76
N VAL A 132 -13.64 -16.99 6.66
CA VAL A 132 -12.30 -16.39 6.52
C VAL A 132 -12.40 -14.97 5.98
N LEU A 133 -11.69 -14.03 6.63
CA LEU A 133 -11.40 -12.71 6.08
C LEU A 133 -9.98 -12.69 5.52
N LEU A 134 -9.85 -12.66 4.20
CA LEU A 134 -8.57 -12.59 3.52
C LEU A 134 -8.21 -11.13 3.21
N VAL A 135 -7.24 -10.58 3.92
CA VAL A 135 -6.75 -9.22 3.70
C VAL A 135 -5.68 -9.25 2.61
N SER A 136 -6.03 -8.75 1.44
CA SER A 136 -5.12 -8.65 0.31
C SER A 136 -4.40 -7.31 0.32
N VAL A 137 -3.11 -7.30 0.02
CA VAL A 137 -2.30 -6.07 -0.05
C VAL A 137 -1.68 -5.93 -1.43
N GLY A 138 -2.09 -4.89 -2.13
CA GLY A 138 -1.52 -4.52 -3.43
C GLY A 138 -1.67 -5.59 -4.50
N ALA A 139 -0.58 -5.89 -5.18
CA ALA A 139 -0.53 -6.81 -6.32
C ALA A 139 -0.95 -8.26 -6.03
N MET A 140 -1.17 -8.60 -4.76
CA MET A 140 -1.70 -9.92 -4.37
C MET A 140 -3.22 -10.06 -4.57
N ALA A 141 -3.91 -8.98 -4.93
CA ALA A 141 -5.36 -8.98 -5.06
C ALA A 141 -5.92 -10.02 -6.07
N PRO A 142 -5.36 -10.17 -7.29
CA PRO A 142 -5.84 -11.18 -8.23
C PRO A 142 -5.74 -12.59 -7.65
N LEU A 143 -4.60 -12.92 -7.02
CA LEU A 143 -4.36 -14.23 -6.42
C LEU A 143 -5.29 -14.49 -5.23
N ALA A 144 -5.55 -13.47 -4.42
CA ALA A 144 -6.47 -13.57 -3.29
C ALA A 144 -7.91 -13.84 -3.74
N VAL A 145 -8.36 -13.18 -4.80
CA VAL A 145 -9.69 -13.41 -5.39
C VAL A 145 -9.79 -14.81 -5.99
N GLU A 146 -8.75 -15.27 -6.67
CA GLU A 146 -8.69 -16.63 -7.21
C GLU A 146 -8.74 -17.68 -6.08
N ALA A 147 -7.93 -17.50 -5.03
CA ALA A 147 -7.93 -18.39 -3.87
C ALA A 147 -9.30 -18.46 -3.19
N ALA A 148 -9.99 -17.32 -3.03
CA ALA A 148 -11.35 -17.28 -2.47
C ALA A 148 -12.35 -18.05 -3.34
N SER A 149 -12.24 -17.91 -4.67
CA SER A 149 -13.08 -18.66 -5.61
C SER A 149 -12.82 -20.17 -5.55
N GLN A 150 -11.59 -20.60 -5.30
CA GLN A 150 -11.25 -22.02 -5.11
C GLN A 150 -11.81 -22.53 -3.77
N ALA A 151 -11.61 -21.78 -2.68
CA ALA A 151 -12.11 -22.13 -1.36
C ALA A 151 -13.65 -22.29 -1.33
N TYR A 152 -14.36 -21.48 -2.10
CA TYR A 152 -15.81 -21.60 -2.26
C TYR A 152 -16.24 -22.98 -2.78
N ARG A 153 -15.49 -23.58 -3.71
CA ARG A 153 -15.80 -24.92 -4.24
C ARG A 153 -15.61 -26.01 -3.19
N GLU A 154 -14.81 -25.74 -2.17
CA GLU A 154 -14.58 -26.62 -1.01
C GLU A 154 -15.52 -26.32 0.16
N GLY A 155 -16.51 -25.43 -0.04
CA GLY A 155 -17.51 -25.09 0.97
C GLY A 155 -17.02 -24.10 2.04
N VAL A 156 -15.92 -23.35 1.79
CA VAL A 156 -15.38 -22.35 2.70
C VAL A 156 -15.73 -20.96 2.21
N GLY A 157 -16.42 -20.18 3.05
CA GLY A 157 -16.76 -18.79 2.77
C GLY A 157 -15.59 -17.84 3.03
N VAL A 158 -14.95 -17.36 1.97
CA VAL A 158 -13.85 -16.39 2.06
C VAL A 158 -14.31 -15.02 1.55
N THR A 159 -14.15 -13.98 2.36
CA THR A 159 -14.31 -12.59 1.89
C THR A 159 -12.94 -11.97 1.69
N VAL A 160 -12.68 -11.43 0.50
CA VAL A 160 -11.41 -10.75 0.18
C VAL A 160 -11.59 -9.25 0.30
N ILE A 161 -10.70 -8.61 1.03
CA ILE A 161 -10.68 -7.15 1.18
C ILE A 161 -9.30 -6.58 0.84
N ASP A 162 -9.29 -5.31 0.44
CA ASP A 162 -8.10 -4.52 0.16
C ASP A 162 -8.14 -3.22 0.98
N PRO A 163 -7.27 -3.07 2.00
CA PRO A 163 -7.08 -1.80 2.68
C PRO A 163 -6.21 -0.90 1.82
N ARG A 164 -6.82 0.05 1.11
CA ARG A 164 -6.12 0.96 0.18
C ARG A 164 -4.88 1.61 0.80
N TRP A 165 -4.97 2.01 2.06
CA TRP A 165 -3.85 2.44 2.89
C TRP A 165 -3.52 1.36 3.91
N VAL A 166 -2.29 0.87 3.87
CA VAL A 166 -1.82 -0.20 4.77
C VAL A 166 -1.20 0.34 6.06
N LYS A 167 -0.93 1.65 6.08
CA LYS A 167 -0.49 2.39 7.28
C LYS A 167 -1.01 3.84 7.19
N PRO A 168 -1.71 4.34 8.23
CA PRO A 168 -2.33 3.52 9.29
C PRO A 168 -3.38 2.57 8.71
N LEU A 169 -3.57 1.43 9.34
CA LEU A 169 -4.68 0.53 8.98
C LEU A 169 -6.02 1.22 9.27
N PRO A 170 -7.01 1.08 8.38
CA PRO A 170 -8.37 1.57 8.66
C PRO A 170 -8.95 0.92 9.92
N ALA A 171 -9.53 1.71 10.82
CA ALA A 171 -10.15 1.20 12.04
C ALA A 171 -11.30 0.22 11.75
N SER A 172 -11.99 0.40 10.63
CA SER A 172 -13.03 -0.50 10.13
C SER A 172 -12.54 -1.93 9.92
N LEU A 173 -11.25 -2.12 9.59
CA LEU A 173 -10.66 -3.44 9.39
C LEU A 173 -10.73 -4.30 10.65
N ILE A 174 -10.44 -3.73 11.82
CA ILE A 174 -10.53 -4.44 13.10
C ILE A 174 -11.97 -4.90 13.35
N THR A 175 -12.94 -4.01 13.15
CA THR A 175 -14.35 -4.33 13.31
C THR A 175 -14.83 -5.39 12.29
N MET A 176 -14.30 -5.36 11.09
CA MET A 176 -14.59 -6.40 10.09
C MET A 176 -14.03 -7.75 10.52
N ALA A 177 -12.76 -7.80 10.92
CA ALA A 177 -12.09 -9.04 11.31
C ALA A 177 -12.82 -9.78 12.45
N GLN A 178 -13.38 -9.05 13.42
CA GLN A 178 -14.13 -9.64 14.52
C GLN A 178 -15.40 -10.42 14.11
N ARG A 179 -15.85 -10.29 12.86
CA ARG A 179 -17.05 -10.97 12.34
C ARG A 179 -16.74 -12.31 11.69
N TYR A 180 -15.48 -12.63 11.52
CA TYR A 180 -15.01 -13.85 10.85
C TYR A 180 -14.38 -14.82 11.86
N LYS A 181 -14.36 -16.09 11.51
CA LYS A 181 -13.74 -17.13 12.35
C LYS A 181 -12.21 -17.09 12.28
N SER A 182 -11.66 -16.67 11.12
CA SER A 182 -10.23 -16.52 10.83
C SER A 182 -9.98 -15.36 9.88
#